data_a2be5f719c7b9d5f9c84b1756146d605
#
_entry.id   a2be5f719c7b9d5f9c84b1756146d605
#
_cell.length_a   1.000
_cell.length_b   1.000
_cell.length_c   1.000
_cell.angle_alpha   90.00
_cell.angle_beta   90.00
_cell.angle_gamma   90.00
#
_symmetry.space_group_name_H-M   'P 1'
#
loop_
_entity.id
_entity.type
_entity.pdbx_description
1 polymer ?
#
loop_
_entity_poly.entity_id
_entity_poly.type
_entity_poly.pdbx_seq_one_letter_code
_entity_poly.pdbx_strand_id
1 'polypeptide(L)'
;MPVTLQQVRLNCAKARARMAQAREEHWAFGAFNLDDEPTLKAVVLAAKAQNAPVLVEVSAGEVTDIGIENVRDMVDNFKYEYGVEIYVNLDHSPSVEDAKKGIDAGFEFIHIDYSQAKKDASEEEILAATKEIVEYAKFTGALVESEPHYFGGSSNLHEEDIDYEEIKKTFSTPEGALAFVSETGIDTFAAAVGNLHGKYPVPKKLDLELLQRIRDAIPCNISLHGGSGTPGHFFESAVKIGVTKVNINSDMRVVYRQTLEKTLAENPGEYSVSKLINKDVVPAVQAVVEEKLKTFNSAGRAVV
;
A
#
# COMPACT_ATOMS: atom_id res chain seq x y z
N MET A 1 21.53 10.52 -5.96
CA MET A 1 21.66 10.79 -7.42
C MET A 1 20.38 10.33 -8.07
N PRO A 2 19.79 11.08 -8.98
CA PRO A 2 18.58 10.66 -9.66
C PRO A 2 18.75 9.26 -10.26
N VAL A 3 17.76 8.41 -10.05
CA VAL A 3 17.77 7.05 -10.60
C VAL A 3 17.73 7.11 -12.14
N THR A 4 18.53 6.31 -12.82
CA THR A 4 18.52 6.27 -14.29
C THR A 4 17.33 5.48 -14.81
N LEU A 5 16.82 5.80 -16.00
CA LEU A 5 15.75 5.03 -16.65
C LEU A 5 16.08 3.54 -16.75
N GLN A 6 17.33 3.18 -17.01
CA GLN A 6 17.77 1.78 -17.04
C GLN A 6 17.58 1.12 -15.65
N GLN A 7 17.95 1.81 -14.60
CA GLN A 7 17.78 1.30 -13.23
C GLN A 7 16.30 1.18 -12.85
N VAL A 8 15.48 2.18 -13.23
CA VAL A 8 14.01 2.12 -13.04
C VAL A 8 13.43 0.87 -13.71
N ARG A 9 13.77 0.62 -14.98
CA ARG A 9 13.30 -0.57 -15.70
C ARG A 9 13.74 -1.88 -15.05
N LEU A 10 14.95 -1.95 -14.54
CA LEU A 10 15.44 -3.12 -13.80
C LEU A 10 14.68 -3.32 -12.49
N ASN A 11 14.44 -2.25 -11.74
CA ASN A 11 13.66 -2.29 -10.51
C ASN A 11 12.21 -2.74 -10.77
N CYS A 12 11.55 -2.17 -11.78
CA CYS A 12 10.19 -2.56 -12.17
C CYS A 12 10.11 -4.03 -12.61
N ALA A 13 11.09 -4.51 -13.39
CA ALA A 13 11.15 -5.92 -13.78
C ALA A 13 11.35 -6.84 -12.57
N LYS A 14 12.21 -6.45 -11.62
CA LYS A 14 12.39 -7.17 -10.36
C LYS A 14 11.10 -7.16 -9.54
N ALA A 15 10.46 -6.01 -9.38
CA ALA A 15 9.19 -5.86 -8.65
C ALA A 15 8.10 -6.79 -9.24
N ARG A 16 7.97 -6.82 -10.56
CA ARG A 16 7.02 -7.70 -11.28
C ARG A 16 7.30 -9.17 -11.01
N ALA A 17 8.54 -9.60 -11.07
CA ALA A 17 8.94 -10.98 -10.76
C ALA A 17 8.62 -11.34 -9.30
N ARG A 18 8.83 -10.41 -8.37
CA ARG A 18 8.53 -10.60 -6.95
C ARG A 18 7.04 -10.69 -6.66
N MET A 19 6.21 -9.89 -7.37
CA MET A 19 4.73 -10.01 -7.27
C MET A 19 4.24 -11.37 -7.78
N ALA A 20 4.81 -11.86 -8.88
CA ALA A 20 4.49 -13.21 -9.39
C ALA A 20 4.88 -14.29 -8.38
N GLN A 21 6.08 -14.19 -7.77
CA GLN A 21 6.54 -15.11 -6.72
C GLN A 21 5.64 -15.03 -5.47
N ALA A 22 5.23 -13.83 -5.04
CA ALA A 22 4.33 -13.65 -3.92
C ALA A 22 3.00 -14.41 -4.11
N ARG A 23 2.46 -14.32 -5.32
CA ARG A 23 1.24 -15.04 -5.70
C ARG A 23 1.43 -16.56 -5.70
N GLU A 24 2.52 -17.05 -6.26
CA GLU A 24 2.82 -18.49 -6.36
C GLU A 24 3.11 -19.13 -4.99
N GLU A 25 3.85 -18.42 -4.14
CA GLU A 25 4.30 -18.91 -2.85
C GLU A 25 3.40 -18.48 -1.67
N HIS A 26 2.26 -17.85 -1.95
CA HIS A 26 1.26 -17.41 -0.96
C HIS A 26 1.86 -16.54 0.16
N TRP A 27 2.46 -15.42 -0.22
CA TRP A 27 2.84 -14.34 0.68
C TRP A 27 2.45 -12.99 0.07
N ALA A 28 2.38 -11.93 0.87
CA ALA A 28 2.03 -10.62 0.37
C ALA A 28 3.04 -9.55 0.80
N PHE A 29 3.28 -8.58 -0.07
CA PHE A 29 3.94 -7.35 0.34
C PHE A 29 3.08 -6.58 1.35
N GLY A 30 3.67 -6.18 2.47
CA GLY A 30 3.15 -5.08 3.25
C GLY A 30 3.48 -3.76 2.55
N ALA A 31 2.46 -2.96 2.29
CA ALA A 31 2.58 -1.62 1.74
C ALA A 31 2.29 -0.62 2.87
N PHE A 32 3.27 0.20 3.21
CA PHE A 32 3.29 1.04 4.40
C PHE A 32 3.42 2.51 4.02
N ASN A 33 2.45 3.34 4.43
CA ASN A 33 2.50 4.78 4.12
C ASN A 33 3.65 5.47 4.84
N LEU A 34 4.30 6.36 4.11
CA LEU A 34 5.41 7.19 4.55
C LEU A 34 4.89 8.58 4.93
N ASP A 35 4.68 8.84 6.21
CA ASP A 35 4.29 10.17 6.68
C ASP A 35 5.52 11.10 6.88
N ASP A 36 6.65 10.55 7.33
CA ASP A 36 7.90 11.28 7.61
C ASP A 36 9.14 10.34 7.59
N GLU A 37 10.35 10.89 7.74
CA GLU A 37 11.58 10.09 7.80
C GLU A 37 11.58 9.07 8.94
N PRO A 38 11.13 9.38 10.19
CA PRO A 38 11.02 8.39 11.25
C PRO A 38 10.12 7.18 10.90
N THR A 39 9.03 7.41 10.17
CA THR A 39 8.15 6.34 9.69
C THR A 39 8.87 5.45 8.67
N LEU A 40 9.57 6.06 7.69
CA LEU A 40 10.41 5.32 6.74
C LEU A 40 11.46 4.46 7.46
N LYS A 41 12.16 5.07 8.43
CA LYS A 41 13.16 4.36 9.23
C LYS A 41 12.59 3.16 9.96
N ALA A 42 11.40 3.29 10.55
CA ALA A 42 10.72 2.19 11.23
C ALA A 42 10.40 1.04 10.26
N VAL A 43 9.89 1.35 9.06
CA VAL A 43 9.60 0.35 8.02
C VAL A 43 10.87 -0.35 7.56
N VAL A 44 11.96 0.40 7.32
CA VAL A 44 13.25 -0.14 6.90
C VAL A 44 13.85 -1.07 7.95
N LEU A 45 13.81 -0.65 9.23
CA LEU A 45 14.33 -1.47 10.34
C LEU A 45 13.52 -2.76 10.50
N ALA A 46 12.19 -2.70 10.33
CA ALA A 46 11.33 -3.88 10.35
C ALA A 46 11.62 -4.82 9.18
N ALA A 47 11.74 -4.27 7.95
CA ALA A 47 12.10 -5.04 6.76
C ALA A 47 13.43 -5.78 6.95
N LYS A 48 14.44 -5.09 7.50
CA LYS A 48 15.74 -5.67 7.81
C LYS A 48 15.64 -6.76 8.88
N ALA A 49 14.96 -6.48 10.01
CA ALA A 49 14.82 -7.41 11.13
C ALA A 49 14.07 -8.69 10.72
N GLN A 50 13.07 -8.58 9.85
CA GLN A 50 12.28 -9.72 9.37
C GLN A 50 12.84 -10.34 8.08
N ASN A 51 13.90 -9.78 7.49
CA ASN A 51 14.39 -10.18 6.15
C ASN A 51 13.22 -10.25 5.15
N ALA A 52 12.41 -9.22 5.09
CA ALA A 52 11.18 -9.17 4.32
C ALA A 52 11.20 -8.07 3.25
N PRO A 53 10.66 -8.32 2.04
CA PRO A 53 10.43 -7.28 1.06
C PRO A 53 9.24 -6.41 1.47
N VAL A 54 9.31 -5.10 1.21
CA VAL A 54 8.26 -4.14 1.56
C VAL A 54 7.98 -3.17 0.42
N LEU A 55 6.77 -2.62 0.40
CA LEU A 55 6.44 -1.41 -0.33
C LEU A 55 6.38 -0.24 0.66
N VAL A 56 7.03 0.86 0.31
CA VAL A 56 6.80 2.16 0.92
C VAL A 56 5.89 2.94 -0.01
N GLU A 57 4.81 3.51 0.52
CA GLU A 57 3.84 4.19 -0.31
C GLU A 57 3.54 5.60 0.20
N VAL A 58 3.16 6.47 -0.74
CA VAL A 58 2.74 7.84 -0.49
C VAL A 58 1.48 8.15 -1.28
N SER A 59 0.53 8.80 -0.63
CA SER A 59 -0.67 9.37 -1.26
C SER A 59 -0.47 10.84 -1.60
N ALA A 60 -1.48 11.48 -2.16
CA ALA A 60 -1.40 12.88 -2.58
C ALA A 60 -1.01 13.85 -1.44
N GLY A 61 -1.38 13.53 -0.18
CA GLY A 61 -1.00 14.33 0.99
C GLY A 61 0.50 14.31 1.23
N GLU A 62 1.06 13.10 1.38
CA GLU A 62 2.49 12.91 1.62
C GLU A 62 3.35 13.40 0.43
N VAL A 63 2.86 13.25 -0.82
CA VAL A 63 3.52 13.82 -2.00
C VAL A 63 3.58 15.35 -1.93
N THR A 64 2.52 15.99 -1.42
CA THR A 64 2.50 17.46 -1.24
C THR A 64 3.47 17.91 -0.17
N ASP A 65 3.53 17.17 0.94
CA ASP A 65 4.34 17.56 2.12
C ASP A 65 5.83 17.27 1.93
N ILE A 66 6.18 16.15 1.30
CA ILE A 66 7.57 15.69 1.15
C ILE A 66 8.14 16.04 -0.23
N GLY A 67 7.33 15.93 -1.29
CA GLY A 67 7.76 16.01 -2.68
C GLY A 67 8.12 14.64 -3.26
N ILE A 68 7.59 14.37 -4.46
CA ILE A 68 7.67 13.03 -5.08
C ILE A 68 9.12 12.57 -5.32
N GLU A 69 9.99 13.47 -5.78
CA GLU A 69 11.41 13.20 -6.01
C GLU A 69 12.16 12.96 -4.68
N ASN A 70 11.81 13.71 -3.62
CA ASN A 70 12.40 13.53 -2.30
C ASN A 70 12.04 12.17 -1.72
N VAL A 71 10.81 11.69 -1.93
CA VAL A 71 10.39 10.32 -1.53
C VAL A 71 11.28 9.29 -2.21
N ARG A 72 11.46 9.40 -3.54
CA ARG A 72 12.32 8.47 -4.30
C ARG A 72 13.74 8.45 -3.78
N ASP A 73 14.36 9.63 -3.64
CA ASP A 73 15.73 9.77 -3.16
C ASP A 73 15.91 9.25 -1.72
N MET A 74 14.99 9.57 -0.81
CA MET A 74 15.03 9.05 0.56
C MET A 74 14.97 7.51 0.58
N VAL A 75 14.01 6.92 -0.13
CA VAL A 75 13.86 5.45 -0.14
C VAL A 75 15.10 4.78 -0.73
N ASP A 76 15.67 5.31 -1.83
CA ASP A 76 16.88 4.77 -2.42
C ASP A 76 18.09 4.86 -1.49
N ASN A 77 18.24 5.98 -0.75
CA ASN A 77 19.31 6.14 0.24
C ASN A 77 19.18 5.12 1.38
N PHE A 78 17.99 4.95 1.95
CA PHE A 78 17.74 3.96 2.99
C PHE A 78 17.90 2.52 2.49
N LYS A 79 17.42 2.23 1.29
CA LYS A 79 17.61 0.93 0.64
C LYS A 79 19.09 0.56 0.52
N TYR A 80 19.91 1.50 0.08
CA TYR A 80 21.35 1.32 -0.05
C TYR A 80 22.03 1.17 1.31
N GLU A 81 21.73 2.07 2.28
CA GLU A 81 22.37 2.08 3.60
C GLU A 81 22.08 0.82 4.40
N TYR A 82 20.83 0.35 4.37
CA TYR A 82 20.38 -0.77 5.20
C TYR A 82 20.44 -2.13 4.50
N GLY A 83 20.62 -2.16 3.19
CA GLY A 83 20.66 -3.38 2.38
C GLY A 83 19.33 -4.15 2.46
N VAL A 84 18.21 -3.47 2.15
CA VAL A 84 16.86 -4.03 2.24
C VAL A 84 16.15 -4.04 0.88
N GLU A 85 15.23 -4.97 0.68
CA GLU A 85 14.39 -5.02 -0.52
C GLU A 85 13.17 -4.12 -0.35
N ILE A 86 13.21 -2.92 -0.94
CA ILE A 86 12.13 -1.93 -0.88
C ILE A 86 11.79 -1.49 -2.30
N TYR A 87 10.50 -1.29 -2.56
CA TYR A 87 9.94 -0.65 -3.74
C TYR A 87 9.04 0.51 -3.32
N VAL A 88 8.80 1.45 -4.22
CA VAL A 88 7.95 2.63 -3.96
C VAL A 88 6.66 2.52 -4.72
N ASN A 89 5.56 2.82 -4.04
CA ASN A 89 4.21 2.88 -4.58
C ASN A 89 3.64 4.29 -4.48
N LEU A 90 3.06 4.79 -5.56
CA LEU A 90 2.16 5.94 -5.49
C LEU A 90 0.77 5.41 -5.18
N ASP A 91 0.26 5.74 -3.99
CA ASP A 91 -0.99 5.24 -3.45
C ASP A 91 -2.14 6.20 -3.72
N HIS A 92 -3.28 5.69 -4.20
CA HIS A 92 -4.48 6.47 -4.53
C HIS A 92 -4.21 7.77 -5.31
N SER A 93 -3.52 7.63 -6.45
CA SER A 93 -3.27 8.77 -7.33
C SER A 93 -4.59 9.29 -7.90
N PRO A 94 -4.98 10.55 -7.63
CA PRO A 94 -6.32 11.03 -7.95
C PRO A 94 -6.49 11.47 -9.42
N SER A 95 -5.40 11.52 -10.17
CA SER A 95 -5.42 11.97 -11.56
C SER A 95 -4.38 11.25 -12.42
N VAL A 96 -4.63 11.24 -13.73
CA VAL A 96 -3.68 10.76 -14.74
C VAL A 96 -2.36 11.53 -14.67
N GLU A 97 -2.44 12.86 -14.43
CA GLU A 97 -1.24 13.70 -14.33
C GLU A 97 -0.37 13.28 -13.14
N ASP A 98 -0.95 13.07 -11.97
CA ASP A 98 -0.19 12.69 -10.77
C ASP A 98 0.35 11.27 -10.89
N ALA A 99 -0.41 10.34 -11.47
CA ALA A 99 0.07 8.99 -11.75
C ALA A 99 1.30 9.01 -12.70
N LYS A 100 1.28 9.85 -13.74
CA LYS A 100 2.43 10.04 -14.63
C LYS A 100 3.65 10.60 -13.91
N LYS A 101 3.47 11.57 -12.99
CA LYS A 101 4.58 12.09 -12.16
C LYS A 101 5.25 10.97 -11.35
N GLY A 102 4.47 10.02 -10.80
CA GLY A 102 5.02 8.86 -10.09
C GLY A 102 5.84 7.96 -11.00
N ILE A 103 5.35 7.70 -12.23
CA ILE A 103 6.09 6.93 -13.23
C ILE A 103 7.39 7.63 -13.61
N ASP A 104 7.34 8.94 -13.83
CA ASP A 104 8.49 9.75 -14.21
C ASP A 104 9.53 9.86 -13.08
N ALA A 105 9.10 9.90 -11.83
CA ALA A 105 9.96 9.83 -10.65
C ALA A 105 10.57 8.43 -10.42
N GLY A 106 10.17 7.44 -11.21
CA GLY A 106 10.73 6.08 -11.17
C GLY A 106 10.15 5.19 -10.09
N PHE A 107 8.90 5.42 -9.68
CA PHE A 107 8.19 4.52 -8.77
C PHE A 107 7.90 3.20 -9.47
N GLU A 108 8.07 2.10 -8.76
CA GLU A 108 7.84 0.76 -9.29
C GLU A 108 6.35 0.38 -9.34
N PHE A 109 5.53 0.98 -8.47
CA PHE A 109 4.08 0.71 -8.38
C PHE A 109 3.31 2.03 -8.44
N ILE A 110 2.22 2.02 -9.20
CA ILE A 110 1.33 3.17 -9.40
C ILE A 110 -0.11 2.71 -9.22
N HIS A 111 -0.78 3.22 -8.21
CA HIS A 111 -2.20 3.03 -8.03
C HIS A 111 -2.95 4.25 -8.57
N ILE A 112 -3.62 4.10 -9.71
CA ILE A 112 -4.52 5.11 -10.25
C ILE A 112 -5.92 4.90 -9.67
N ASP A 113 -6.36 5.82 -8.82
CA ASP A 113 -7.69 5.89 -8.24
C ASP A 113 -8.39 7.17 -8.70
N TYR A 114 -8.88 7.15 -9.93
CA TYR A 114 -9.52 8.30 -10.55
C TYR A 114 -10.80 8.72 -9.82
N SER A 115 -11.44 7.77 -9.13
CA SER A 115 -12.62 8.01 -8.30
C SER A 115 -12.34 8.80 -7.02
N GLN A 116 -11.10 8.87 -6.57
CA GLN A 116 -10.70 9.61 -5.36
C GLN A 116 -10.97 11.11 -5.48
N ALA A 117 -10.63 11.72 -6.61
CA ALA A 117 -10.91 13.14 -6.87
C ALA A 117 -12.31 13.37 -7.41
N LYS A 118 -12.87 12.42 -8.13
CA LYS A 118 -14.16 12.50 -8.81
C LYS A 118 -15.05 11.33 -8.42
N LYS A 119 -15.71 11.44 -7.27
CA LYS A 119 -16.56 10.39 -6.68
C LYS A 119 -17.74 9.97 -7.54
N ASP A 120 -18.14 10.81 -8.49
CA ASP A 120 -19.19 10.59 -9.48
C ASP A 120 -18.64 10.26 -10.87
N ALA A 121 -17.35 9.89 -10.96
CA ALA A 121 -16.76 9.45 -12.21
C ALA A 121 -17.52 8.25 -12.78
N SER A 122 -17.83 8.28 -14.07
CA SER A 122 -18.42 7.13 -14.74
C SER A 122 -17.41 5.99 -14.90
N GLU A 123 -17.89 4.77 -15.04
CA GLU A 123 -17.03 3.61 -15.32
C GLU A 123 -16.17 3.83 -16.57
N GLU A 124 -16.72 4.47 -17.61
CA GLU A 124 -15.99 4.83 -18.84
C GLU A 124 -14.81 5.76 -18.58
N GLU A 125 -14.99 6.78 -17.70
CA GLU A 125 -13.93 7.70 -17.33
C GLU A 125 -12.82 7.00 -16.54
N ILE A 126 -13.18 6.12 -15.59
CA ILE A 126 -12.22 5.34 -14.81
C ILE A 126 -11.45 4.38 -15.73
N LEU A 127 -12.14 3.68 -16.62
CA LEU A 127 -11.52 2.81 -17.61
C LEU A 127 -10.56 3.56 -18.52
N ALA A 128 -10.95 4.73 -19.02
CA ALA A 128 -10.11 5.55 -19.89
C ALA A 128 -8.84 6.04 -19.18
N ALA A 129 -8.98 6.57 -17.97
CA ALA A 129 -7.85 7.01 -17.15
C ALA A 129 -6.89 5.85 -16.82
N THR A 130 -7.43 4.70 -16.45
CA THR A 130 -6.64 3.50 -16.14
C THR A 130 -5.87 2.99 -17.36
N LYS A 131 -6.53 2.89 -18.52
CA LYS A 131 -5.87 2.49 -19.78
C LYS A 131 -4.75 3.43 -20.18
N GLU A 132 -4.94 4.74 -20.01
CA GLU A 132 -3.92 5.74 -20.30
C GLU A 132 -2.67 5.53 -19.43
N ILE A 133 -2.84 5.25 -18.13
CA ILE A 133 -1.72 4.99 -17.23
C ILE A 133 -1.06 3.65 -17.52
N VAL A 134 -1.81 2.60 -17.83
CA VAL A 134 -1.24 1.31 -18.24
C VAL A 134 -0.36 1.46 -19.49
N GLU A 135 -0.82 2.25 -20.47
CA GLU A 135 -0.01 2.52 -21.68
C GLU A 135 1.25 3.33 -21.35
N TYR A 136 1.11 4.38 -20.55
CA TYR A 136 2.23 5.23 -20.15
C TYR A 136 3.29 4.46 -19.33
N ALA A 137 2.85 3.58 -18.43
CA ALA A 137 3.73 2.76 -17.60
C ALA A 137 4.63 1.81 -18.39
N LYS A 138 4.29 1.46 -19.64
CA LYS A 138 5.14 0.64 -20.50
C LYS A 138 6.52 1.25 -20.73
N PHE A 139 6.65 2.57 -20.63
CA PHE A 139 7.93 3.28 -20.79
C PHE A 139 8.96 2.88 -19.73
N THR A 140 8.52 2.73 -18.48
CA THR A 140 9.39 2.32 -17.34
C THR A 140 9.24 0.84 -16.99
N GLY A 141 8.09 0.25 -17.28
CA GLY A 141 7.69 -1.08 -16.84
C GLY A 141 7.03 -1.08 -15.45
N ALA A 142 6.65 0.09 -14.91
CA ALA A 142 5.95 0.20 -13.64
C ALA A 142 4.69 -0.65 -13.62
N LEU A 143 4.37 -1.21 -12.45
CA LEU A 143 3.16 -2.00 -12.24
C LEU A 143 1.99 -1.08 -11.91
N VAL A 144 0.90 -1.26 -12.62
CA VAL A 144 -0.31 -0.45 -12.44
C VAL A 144 -1.36 -1.20 -11.64
N GLU A 145 -1.86 -0.52 -10.63
CA GLU A 145 -2.98 -0.95 -9.78
C GLU A 145 -4.17 0.00 -10.00
N SER A 146 -5.38 -0.56 -10.01
CA SER A 146 -6.61 0.24 -10.05
C SER A 146 -7.82 -0.56 -9.57
N GLU A 147 -8.95 0.17 -9.40
CA GLU A 147 -10.28 -0.33 -9.07
C GLU A 147 -11.36 0.34 -9.93
N PRO A 148 -12.51 -0.34 -10.14
CA PRO A 148 -13.59 0.18 -10.99
C PRO A 148 -14.44 1.27 -10.31
N HIS A 149 -14.35 1.44 -8.98
CA HIS A 149 -15.18 2.40 -8.23
C HIS A 149 -14.58 2.71 -6.86
N TYR A 150 -14.99 3.84 -6.29
CA TYR A 150 -14.53 4.31 -4.98
C TYR A 150 -14.99 3.41 -3.83
N PHE A 151 -14.07 2.99 -2.97
CA PHE A 151 -14.37 2.12 -1.82
C PHE A 151 -14.85 2.86 -0.56
N GLY A 152 -14.82 4.17 -0.54
CA GLY A 152 -15.21 4.96 0.61
C GLY A 152 -14.24 4.91 1.80
N GLY A 153 -14.50 5.80 2.76
CA GLY A 153 -13.73 5.93 3.99
C GLY A 153 -12.48 6.80 3.86
N SER A 154 -11.95 7.18 5.01
CA SER A 154 -10.67 7.88 5.14
C SER A 154 -9.77 7.10 6.09
N SER A 155 -8.46 7.26 6.00
CA SER A 155 -7.48 6.59 6.88
C SER A 155 -7.46 7.15 8.32
N ASN A 156 -8.58 7.65 8.81
CA ASN A 156 -8.77 8.21 10.15
C ASN A 156 -9.32 7.17 11.16
N LEU A 157 -9.49 7.62 12.40
CA LEU A 157 -10.29 6.91 13.39
C LEU A 157 -11.76 7.27 13.16
N HIS A 158 -12.62 6.25 13.09
CA HIS A 158 -14.05 6.38 12.94
C HIS A 158 -14.73 6.09 14.30
N GLU A 159 -15.77 6.84 14.61
CA GLU A 159 -16.57 6.65 15.84
C GLU A 159 -17.84 5.85 15.58
N GLU A 160 -18.26 5.76 14.31
CA GLU A 160 -19.43 5.03 13.85
C GLU A 160 -19.17 3.53 13.70
N ASP A 161 -20.21 2.74 13.91
CA ASP A 161 -20.19 1.32 13.61
C ASP A 161 -20.26 1.05 12.11
N ILE A 162 -19.74 -0.11 11.70
CA ILE A 162 -19.76 -0.54 10.31
C ILE A 162 -21.13 -1.10 9.92
N ASP A 163 -21.83 -0.44 8.98
CA ASP A 163 -23.03 -0.99 8.34
C ASP A 163 -22.64 -1.91 7.18
N TYR A 164 -22.50 -3.20 7.47
CA TYR A 164 -22.11 -4.19 6.47
C TYR A 164 -23.13 -4.39 5.35
N GLU A 165 -24.41 -4.14 5.56
CA GLU A 165 -25.42 -4.27 4.50
C GLU A 165 -25.28 -3.13 3.48
N GLU A 166 -24.92 -1.92 3.92
CA GLU A 166 -24.64 -0.81 3.03
C GLU A 166 -23.31 -1.03 2.29
N ILE A 167 -22.27 -1.49 2.99
CA ILE A 167 -20.94 -1.73 2.39
C ILE A 167 -20.97 -2.84 1.36
N LYS A 168 -21.77 -3.90 1.55
CA LYS A 168 -21.90 -4.97 0.56
C LYS A 168 -22.31 -4.49 -0.83
N LYS A 169 -22.98 -3.33 -0.92
CA LYS A 169 -23.34 -2.72 -2.22
C LYS A 169 -22.13 -2.23 -3.02
N THR A 170 -21.01 -2.01 -2.34
CA THR A 170 -19.74 -1.57 -2.95
C THR A 170 -18.76 -2.70 -3.15
N PHE A 171 -19.14 -3.95 -2.87
CA PHE A 171 -18.25 -5.10 -3.07
C PHE A 171 -17.98 -5.34 -4.55
N SER A 172 -16.74 -5.69 -4.84
CA SER A 172 -16.36 -6.17 -6.18
C SER A 172 -17.10 -7.44 -6.54
N THR A 173 -17.47 -7.60 -7.81
CA THR A 173 -18.01 -8.87 -8.31
C THR A 173 -16.96 -9.57 -9.17
N PRO A 174 -16.94 -10.93 -9.22
CA PRO A 174 -16.01 -11.66 -10.09
C PRO A 174 -16.10 -11.26 -11.56
N GLU A 175 -17.33 -11.06 -12.07
CA GLU A 175 -17.61 -10.66 -13.44
C GLU A 175 -17.13 -9.24 -13.73
N GLY A 176 -17.41 -8.29 -12.83
CA GLY A 176 -16.94 -6.89 -12.94
C GLY A 176 -15.42 -6.80 -12.86
N ALA A 177 -14.78 -7.54 -11.96
CA ALA A 177 -13.34 -7.62 -11.84
C ALA A 177 -12.69 -8.16 -13.12
N LEU A 178 -13.24 -9.26 -13.69
CA LEU A 178 -12.75 -9.84 -14.93
C LEU A 178 -12.89 -8.87 -16.11
N ALA A 179 -14.05 -8.21 -16.25
CA ALA A 179 -14.27 -7.22 -17.30
C ALA A 179 -13.26 -6.08 -17.20
N PHE A 180 -13.11 -5.47 -16.00
CA PHE A 180 -12.21 -4.36 -15.75
C PHE A 180 -10.75 -4.73 -16.05
N VAL A 181 -10.28 -5.87 -15.52
CA VAL A 181 -8.89 -6.34 -15.73
C VAL A 181 -8.64 -6.65 -17.20
N SER A 182 -9.61 -7.29 -17.90
CA SER A 182 -9.47 -7.64 -19.30
C SER A 182 -9.41 -6.41 -20.21
N GLU A 183 -10.15 -5.36 -19.87
CA GLU A 183 -10.18 -4.12 -20.65
C GLU A 183 -8.98 -3.21 -20.38
N THR A 184 -8.52 -3.13 -19.14
CA THR A 184 -7.44 -2.20 -18.73
C THR A 184 -6.06 -2.80 -18.87
N GLY A 185 -5.91 -4.11 -18.63
CA GLY A 185 -4.62 -4.79 -18.61
C GLY A 185 -3.77 -4.42 -17.38
N ILE A 186 -4.37 -4.01 -16.26
CA ILE A 186 -3.68 -3.71 -15.02
C ILE A 186 -2.92 -4.91 -14.45
N ASP A 187 -1.88 -4.64 -13.67
CA ASP A 187 -1.06 -5.64 -12.99
C ASP A 187 -1.66 -6.12 -11.67
N THR A 188 -2.41 -5.24 -11.00
CA THR A 188 -3.00 -5.48 -9.69
C THR A 188 -4.42 -4.90 -9.62
N PHE A 189 -5.35 -5.70 -9.17
CA PHE A 189 -6.75 -5.30 -8.93
C PHE A 189 -6.96 -5.04 -7.44
N ALA A 190 -7.40 -3.84 -7.08
CA ALA A 190 -7.77 -3.52 -5.71
C ALA A 190 -9.18 -4.02 -5.42
N ALA A 191 -9.28 -5.09 -4.63
CA ALA A 191 -10.54 -5.78 -4.38
C ALA A 191 -11.32 -5.17 -3.20
N ALA A 192 -12.62 -4.90 -3.38
CA ALA A 192 -13.55 -4.55 -2.33
C ALA A 192 -14.30 -5.80 -1.87
N VAL A 193 -13.96 -6.29 -0.67
CA VAL A 193 -14.53 -7.50 -0.08
C VAL A 193 -14.84 -7.32 1.41
N GLY A 194 -15.16 -6.09 1.83
CA GLY A 194 -15.42 -5.73 3.23
C GLY A 194 -14.27 -5.00 3.92
N ASN A 195 -13.19 -4.78 3.21
CA ASN A 195 -12.08 -3.92 3.64
C ASN A 195 -12.49 -2.45 3.52
N LEU A 196 -12.16 -1.66 4.54
CA LEU A 196 -12.49 -0.23 4.65
C LEU A 196 -11.26 0.55 5.10
N HIS A 197 -11.11 1.78 4.64
CA HIS A 197 -10.08 2.67 5.15
C HIS A 197 -10.34 3.08 6.61
N GLY A 198 -9.26 3.32 7.39
CA GLY A 198 -9.34 3.76 8.78
C GLY A 198 -9.55 2.64 9.80
N LYS A 199 -9.69 3.04 11.06
CA LYS A 199 -9.99 2.14 12.19
C LYS A 199 -11.38 2.42 12.71
N TYR A 200 -12.13 1.36 12.97
CA TYR A 200 -13.51 1.40 13.47
C TYR A 200 -13.60 0.82 14.88
N PRO A 201 -14.65 1.17 15.67
CA PRO A 201 -14.88 0.60 17.00
C PRO A 201 -15.02 -0.92 17.00
N VAL A 202 -15.56 -1.48 15.90
CA VAL A 202 -15.71 -2.93 15.70
C VAL A 202 -14.68 -3.47 14.72
N PRO A 203 -14.20 -4.71 14.90
CA PRO A 203 -13.27 -5.33 13.95
C PRO A 203 -13.89 -5.49 12.57
N LYS A 204 -13.10 -5.17 11.53
CA LYS A 204 -13.49 -5.41 10.14
C LYS A 204 -13.58 -6.90 9.82
N LYS A 205 -14.41 -7.22 8.84
CA LYS A 205 -14.59 -8.59 8.35
C LYS A 205 -14.43 -8.61 6.84
N LEU A 206 -13.67 -9.56 6.34
CA LEU A 206 -13.52 -9.78 4.91
C LEU A 206 -14.43 -10.93 4.46
N ASP A 207 -15.07 -10.77 3.31
CA ASP A 207 -15.77 -11.85 2.62
C ASP A 207 -14.75 -12.70 1.85
N LEU A 208 -14.22 -13.73 2.52
CA LEU A 208 -13.18 -14.59 1.94
C LEU A 208 -13.71 -15.50 0.83
N GLU A 209 -14.99 -15.84 0.84
CA GLU A 209 -15.61 -16.63 -0.24
C GLU A 209 -15.72 -15.79 -1.51
N LEU A 210 -16.12 -14.54 -1.38
CA LEU A 210 -16.11 -13.59 -2.49
C LEU A 210 -14.70 -13.35 -3.03
N LEU A 211 -13.72 -13.15 -2.13
CA LEU A 211 -12.32 -12.96 -2.49
C LEU A 211 -11.80 -14.16 -3.31
N GLN A 212 -12.12 -15.39 -2.89
CA GLN A 212 -11.76 -16.60 -3.64
C GLN A 212 -12.36 -16.60 -5.04
N ARG A 213 -13.65 -16.28 -5.19
CA ARG A 213 -14.31 -16.21 -6.50
C ARG A 213 -13.70 -15.14 -7.41
N ILE A 214 -13.33 -13.97 -6.83
CA ILE A 214 -12.61 -12.93 -7.59
C ILE A 214 -11.24 -13.45 -8.02
N ARG A 215 -10.49 -14.10 -7.11
CA ARG A 215 -9.17 -14.68 -7.42
C ARG A 215 -9.23 -15.69 -8.57
N ASP A 216 -10.26 -16.53 -8.59
CA ASP A 216 -10.45 -17.55 -9.62
C ASP A 216 -10.82 -16.93 -10.97
N ALA A 217 -11.48 -15.77 -10.97
CA ALA A 217 -11.93 -15.09 -12.18
C ALA A 217 -10.82 -14.27 -12.86
N ILE A 218 -9.87 -13.65 -12.12
CA ILE A 218 -8.92 -12.71 -12.71
C ILE A 218 -7.49 -13.25 -12.77
N PRO A 219 -6.72 -12.97 -13.84
CA PRO A 219 -5.34 -13.45 -13.98
C PRO A 219 -4.30 -12.59 -13.25
N CYS A 220 -4.60 -11.33 -12.90
CA CYS A 220 -3.66 -10.38 -12.32
C CYS A 220 -3.50 -10.57 -10.80
N ASN A 221 -2.65 -9.76 -10.18
CA ASN A 221 -2.49 -9.72 -8.72
C ASN A 221 -3.71 -9.10 -8.05
N ILE A 222 -3.85 -9.32 -6.72
CA ILE A 222 -4.90 -8.70 -5.89
C ILE A 222 -4.25 -7.94 -4.76
N SER A 223 -4.71 -6.71 -4.52
CA SER A 223 -4.40 -5.92 -3.34
C SER A 223 -5.62 -5.76 -2.44
N LEU A 224 -5.36 -5.59 -1.14
CA LEU A 224 -6.35 -5.19 -0.15
C LEU A 224 -5.95 -3.85 0.46
N HIS A 225 -6.76 -2.83 0.23
CA HIS A 225 -6.67 -1.54 0.91
C HIS A 225 -7.36 -1.57 2.27
N GLY A 226 -7.15 -0.54 3.08
CA GLY A 226 -7.81 -0.42 4.37
C GLY A 226 -7.50 -1.55 5.35
N GLY A 227 -6.29 -2.10 5.31
CA GLY A 227 -5.88 -3.23 6.15
C GLY A 227 -5.82 -2.92 7.64
N SER A 228 -5.59 -1.67 8.04
CA SER A 228 -5.53 -1.28 9.46
C SER A 228 -6.81 -1.63 10.20
N GLY A 229 -6.68 -2.22 11.41
CA GLY A 229 -7.81 -2.65 12.23
C GLY A 229 -8.50 -3.95 11.79
N THR A 230 -8.01 -4.62 10.75
CA THR A 230 -8.49 -5.94 10.35
C THR A 230 -7.75 -7.03 11.16
N PRO A 231 -8.47 -8.00 11.76
CA PRO A 231 -7.84 -9.10 12.50
C PRO A 231 -6.89 -9.94 11.64
N GLY A 232 -5.75 -10.36 12.20
CA GLY A 232 -4.68 -11.05 11.50
C GLY A 232 -5.10 -12.31 10.74
N HIS A 233 -6.02 -13.11 11.30
CA HIS A 233 -6.49 -14.34 10.66
C HIS A 233 -7.20 -14.12 9.31
N PHE A 234 -7.80 -12.94 9.09
CA PHE A 234 -8.35 -12.59 7.79
C PHE A 234 -7.25 -12.38 6.75
N PHE A 235 -6.14 -11.73 7.14
CA PHE A 235 -5.00 -11.56 6.24
C PHE A 235 -4.31 -12.88 5.92
N GLU A 236 -4.08 -13.73 6.94
CA GLU A 236 -3.51 -15.06 6.71
C GLU A 236 -4.34 -15.87 5.71
N SER A 237 -5.67 -15.77 5.80
CA SER A 237 -6.59 -16.41 4.87
C SER A 237 -6.56 -15.76 3.48
N ALA A 238 -6.58 -14.42 3.41
CA ALA A 238 -6.55 -13.68 2.16
C ALA A 238 -5.24 -13.92 1.38
N VAL A 239 -4.11 -13.98 2.08
CA VAL A 239 -2.81 -14.29 1.48
C VAL A 239 -2.78 -15.73 0.92
N LYS A 240 -3.35 -16.69 1.64
CA LYS A 240 -3.50 -18.08 1.13
C LYS A 240 -4.40 -18.15 -0.10
N ILE A 241 -5.39 -17.27 -0.23
CA ILE A 241 -6.26 -17.14 -1.42
C ILE A 241 -5.48 -16.55 -2.60
N GLY A 242 -4.44 -15.73 -2.34
CA GLY A 242 -3.59 -15.15 -3.39
C GLY A 242 -3.61 -13.62 -3.45
N VAL A 243 -3.92 -12.96 -2.33
CA VAL A 243 -3.61 -11.53 -2.14
C VAL A 243 -2.10 -11.37 -2.09
N THR A 244 -1.58 -10.40 -2.82
CA THR A 244 -0.13 -10.17 -2.97
C THR A 244 0.34 -8.82 -2.44
N LYS A 245 -0.58 -7.92 -2.06
CA LYS A 245 -0.30 -6.61 -1.47
C LYS A 245 -1.38 -6.26 -0.44
N VAL A 246 -0.96 -5.72 0.71
CA VAL A 246 -1.88 -5.23 1.76
C VAL A 246 -1.39 -3.87 2.24
N ASN A 247 -2.25 -2.85 2.14
CA ASN A 247 -1.95 -1.48 2.56
C ASN A 247 -2.23 -1.29 4.06
N ILE A 248 -1.25 -0.75 4.78
CA ILE A 248 -1.30 -0.43 6.21
C ILE A 248 -0.88 1.02 6.44
N ASN A 249 -1.79 1.84 6.93
CA ASN A 249 -1.56 3.24 7.26
C ASN A 249 -1.96 3.55 8.73
N SER A 250 -3.27 3.53 9.03
CA SER A 250 -3.82 4.00 10.31
C SER A 250 -3.25 3.27 11.53
N ASP A 251 -2.87 1.98 11.44
CA ASP A 251 -2.24 1.27 12.56
C ASP A 251 -0.91 1.92 12.96
N MET A 252 -0.10 2.36 11.97
CA MET A 252 1.17 3.03 12.23
C MET A 252 0.95 4.44 12.78
N ARG A 253 0.05 5.23 12.17
CA ARG A 253 -0.28 6.60 12.60
C ARG A 253 -0.77 6.65 14.04
N VAL A 254 -1.64 5.72 14.42
CA VAL A 254 -2.17 5.64 15.80
C VAL A 254 -1.04 5.36 16.79
N VAL A 255 -0.21 4.37 16.53
CA VAL A 255 0.91 4.02 17.41
C VAL A 255 1.94 5.14 17.46
N TYR A 256 2.26 5.74 16.33
CA TYR A 256 3.16 6.90 16.25
C TYR A 256 2.67 8.01 17.18
N ARG A 257 1.44 8.48 16.99
CA ARG A 257 0.87 9.57 17.75
C ARG A 257 0.78 9.26 19.25
N GLN A 258 0.23 8.11 19.62
CA GLN A 258 0.06 7.73 21.03
C GLN A 258 1.41 7.59 21.74
N THR A 259 2.41 7.02 21.07
CA THR A 259 3.76 6.90 21.64
C THR A 259 4.42 8.27 21.78
N LEU A 260 4.29 9.14 20.78
CA LEU A 260 4.85 10.50 20.84
C LEU A 260 4.23 11.32 21.99
N GLU A 261 2.90 11.31 22.12
CA GLU A 261 2.19 12.01 23.20
C GLU A 261 2.67 11.55 24.58
N LYS A 262 2.76 10.23 24.77
CA LYS A 262 3.26 9.63 26.02
C LYS A 262 4.72 10.04 26.29
N THR A 263 5.59 9.88 25.29
CA THR A 263 7.02 10.17 25.43
C THR A 263 7.28 11.65 25.76
N LEU A 264 6.55 12.57 25.12
CA LEU A 264 6.66 14.00 25.42
C LEU A 264 6.21 14.32 26.85
N ALA A 265 5.12 13.72 27.31
CA ALA A 265 4.61 13.89 28.67
C ALA A 265 5.59 13.37 29.75
N GLU A 266 6.27 12.25 29.46
CA GLU A 266 7.25 11.64 30.36
C GLU A 266 8.61 12.36 30.36
N ASN A 267 8.92 13.20 29.37
CA ASN A 267 10.20 13.88 29.19
C ASN A 267 10.05 15.41 29.02
N PRO A 268 9.43 16.14 29.95
CA PRO A 268 9.09 17.56 29.77
C PRO A 268 10.32 18.50 29.67
N GLY A 269 11.50 18.02 30.05
CA GLY A 269 12.74 18.77 29.94
C GLY A 269 13.62 18.46 28.74
N GLU A 270 13.22 17.49 27.86
CA GLU A 270 13.95 17.15 26.65
C GLU A 270 13.36 17.89 25.44
N TYR A 271 14.09 18.86 24.92
CA TYR A 271 13.67 19.66 23.78
C TYR A 271 14.07 19.08 22.42
N SER A 272 14.95 18.06 22.39
CA SER A 272 15.28 17.35 21.16
C SER A 272 14.20 16.31 20.83
N VAL A 273 13.11 16.76 20.20
CA VAL A 273 11.98 15.90 19.84
C VAL A 273 12.42 14.75 18.94
N SER A 274 13.34 15.00 18.01
CA SER A 274 13.90 13.95 17.13
C SER A 274 14.59 12.83 17.90
N LYS A 275 15.27 13.15 19.02
CA LYS A 275 15.88 12.14 19.90
C LYS A 275 14.82 11.27 20.58
N LEU A 276 13.72 11.87 21.03
CA LEU A 276 12.59 11.17 21.64
C LEU A 276 11.88 10.28 20.60
N ILE A 277 11.64 10.80 19.40
CA ILE A 277 11.05 10.04 18.30
C ILE A 277 11.91 8.81 17.97
N ASN A 278 13.21 8.99 17.76
CA ASN A 278 14.11 7.88 17.42
C ASN A 278 14.23 6.85 18.54
N LYS A 279 14.10 7.28 19.81
CA LYS A 279 14.22 6.38 20.97
C LYS A 279 12.98 5.53 21.19
N ASP A 280 11.79 6.12 21.08
CA ASP A 280 10.54 5.50 21.54
C ASP A 280 9.52 5.27 20.40
N VAL A 281 9.35 6.24 19.48
CA VAL A 281 8.33 6.18 18.43
C VAL A 281 8.76 5.23 17.31
N VAL A 282 9.99 5.36 16.81
CA VAL A 282 10.51 4.49 15.73
C VAL A 282 10.40 3.00 16.11
N PRO A 283 10.85 2.56 17.31
CA PRO A 283 10.69 1.16 17.70
C PRO A 283 9.23 0.72 17.84
N ALA A 284 8.33 1.62 18.29
CA ALA A 284 6.92 1.30 18.42
C ALA A 284 6.25 1.07 17.05
N VAL A 285 6.52 1.93 16.07
CA VAL A 285 6.03 1.77 14.69
C VAL A 285 6.67 0.54 14.04
N GLN A 286 7.98 0.32 14.23
CA GLN A 286 8.69 -0.86 13.75
C GLN A 286 8.00 -2.15 14.21
N ALA A 287 7.61 -2.24 15.48
CA ALA A 287 6.91 -3.41 16.01
C ALA A 287 5.60 -3.71 15.29
N VAL A 288 4.82 -2.67 14.94
CA VAL A 288 3.59 -2.82 14.14
C VAL A 288 3.92 -3.41 12.76
N VAL A 289 4.91 -2.84 12.09
CA VAL A 289 5.33 -3.31 10.75
C VAL A 289 5.80 -4.77 10.81
N GLU A 290 6.62 -5.14 11.80
CA GLU A 290 7.11 -6.52 11.98
C GLU A 290 5.96 -7.52 12.19
N GLU A 291 4.93 -7.16 12.97
CA GLU A 291 3.74 -7.97 13.15
C GLU A 291 3.04 -8.22 11.81
N LYS A 292 2.82 -7.16 11.02
CA LYS A 292 2.18 -7.27 9.70
C LYS A 292 3.00 -8.12 8.73
N LEU A 293 4.32 -7.94 8.68
CA LEU A 293 5.19 -8.76 7.83
C LEU A 293 5.11 -10.26 8.14
N LYS A 294 4.99 -10.63 9.42
CA LYS A 294 4.74 -12.02 9.84
C LYS A 294 3.37 -12.51 9.40
N THR A 295 2.33 -11.71 9.64
CA THR A 295 0.94 -12.02 9.28
C THR A 295 0.76 -12.21 7.77
N PHE A 296 1.51 -11.44 6.95
CA PHE A 296 1.47 -11.53 5.48
C PHE A 296 2.38 -12.63 4.92
N ASN A 297 3.00 -13.45 5.77
CA ASN A 297 3.96 -14.49 5.38
C ASN A 297 5.14 -13.96 4.53
N SER A 298 5.50 -12.68 4.68
CA SER A 298 6.60 -12.05 3.95
C SER A 298 7.94 -12.08 4.69
N ALA A 299 7.95 -12.44 5.98
CA ALA A 299 9.17 -12.63 6.76
C ALA A 299 10.05 -13.73 6.16
N GLY A 300 11.36 -13.45 6.01
CA GLY A 300 12.33 -14.36 5.39
C GLY A 300 12.29 -14.41 3.86
N ARG A 301 11.50 -13.54 3.20
CA ARG A 301 11.29 -13.55 1.75
C ARG A 301 12.15 -12.55 0.97
N ALA A 302 12.88 -11.64 1.63
CA ALA A 302 13.71 -10.68 0.90
C ALA A 302 14.83 -11.36 0.10
N VAL A 303 15.10 -10.81 -1.08
CA VAL A 303 16.22 -11.15 -1.94
C VAL A 303 17.10 -9.91 -2.07
N VAL A 304 18.20 -9.86 -1.34
CA VAL A 304 19.13 -8.73 -1.29
C VAL A 304 20.32 -8.98 -2.21
#